data_97469edb3fe3eb9250bd7fc1ecf9cc2c
#
_entry.id   97469edb3fe3eb9250bd7fc1ecf9cc2c
#
_cell.length_a   1.000
_cell.length_b   1.000
_cell.length_c   1.000
_cell.angle_alpha   90.00
_cell.angle_beta   90.00
_cell.angle_gamma   90.00
#
_symmetry.space_group_name_H-M   'P 1'
#
loop_
_entity.id
_entity.type
_entity.pdbx_description
1 polymer ?
#
loop_
_entity_poly.entity_id
_entity_poly.type
_entity_poly.pdbx_seq_one_letter_code
_entity_poly.pdbx_strand_id
1 'polypeptide(L)'
;MGCAWLIRKHIDPKAEFLFIPEGAPAAPKGAEPFDIPGARLSHHGGHCSFHAIVREYKLSDPILKQIARIIDEADTVQEVQVESAASGLDLICTGIRLTSPNDLVAIERGALVYDALHAALVKESEKQ
;
A
#
# COMPACT_ATOMS: atom_id res chain seq x y z
N MET A 1 -4.99 0.38 -1.78
CA MET A 1 -4.41 1.34 -2.75
C MET A 1 -2.89 1.26 -2.79
N GLY A 2 -2.20 1.40 -1.68
CA GLY A 2 -0.75 1.37 -1.63
C GLY A 2 -0.13 0.08 -2.12
N CYS A 3 -0.69 -1.07 -1.72
CA CYS A 3 -0.20 -2.37 -2.17
C CYS A 3 -0.36 -2.54 -3.68
N ALA A 4 -1.47 -2.13 -4.25
CA ALA A 4 -1.70 -2.19 -5.68
C ALA A 4 -0.73 -1.30 -6.46
N TRP A 5 -0.49 -0.08 -5.96
CA TRP A 5 0.52 0.82 -6.53
C TRP A 5 1.91 0.18 -6.51
N LEU A 6 2.30 -0.39 -5.36
CA LEU A 6 3.61 -1.03 -5.17
C LEU A 6 3.80 -2.17 -6.18
N ILE A 7 2.80 -3.01 -6.33
CA ILE A 7 2.85 -4.16 -7.24
C ILE A 7 3.05 -3.70 -8.69
N ARG A 8 2.25 -2.74 -9.16
CA ARG A 8 2.35 -2.27 -10.55
C ARG A 8 3.63 -1.49 -10.84
N LYS A 9 4.15 -0.73 -9.88
CA LYS A 9 5.33 0.10 -10.09
C LYS A 9 6.63 -0.65 -9.94
N HIS A 10 6.70 -1.61 -9.04
CA HIS A 10 7.97 -2.21 -8.62
C HIS A 10 8.06 -3.72 -8.83
N ILE A 11 6.98 -4.39 -9.15
CA ILE A 11 6.96 -5.85 -9.31
C ILE A 11 6.48 -6.24 -10.69
N ASP A 12 5.26 -5.85 -11.08
CA ASP A 12 4.67 -6.23 -12.37
C ASP A 12 3.79 -5.10 -12.93
N PRO A 13 4.28 -4.35 -13.92
CA PRO A 13 3.51 -3.24 -14.50
C PRO A 13 2.24 -3.69 -15.23
N LYS A 14 2.10 -4.98 -15.51
CA LYS A 14 0.92 -5.57 -16.17
C LYS A 14 0.02 -6.31 -15.20
N ALA A 15 0.23 -6.15 -13.88
CA ALA A 15 -0.60 -6.81 -12.88
C ALA A 15 -2.08 -6.48 -13.05
N GLU A 16 -2.92 -7.50 -13.03
CA GLU A 16 -4.36 -7.39 -13.02
C GLU A 16 -4.87 -7.68 -11.61
N PHE A 17 -5.79 -6.85 -11.11
CA PHE A 17 -6.34 -7.01 -9.77
C PHE A 17 -7.71 -7.65 -9.85
N LEU A 18 -7.87 -8.76 -9.12
CA LEU A 18 -9.14 -9.45 -8.97
C LEU A 18 -9.67 -9.19 -7.56
N PHE A 19 -10.92 -8.81 -7.47
CA PHE A 19 -11.58 -8.51 -6.20
C PHE A 19 -12.46 -9.69 -5.84
N ILE A 20 -12.16 -10.36 -4.72
CA ILE A 20 -12.95 -11.49 -4.26
C ILE A 20 -13.87 -11.07 -3.12
N PRO A 21 -15.10 -11.62 -3.05
CA PRO A 21 -16.01 -11.31 -1.95
C PRO A 21 -15.43 -11.70 -0.60
N GLU A 22 -15.78 -10.95 0.44
CA GLU A 22 -15.46 -11.31 1.81
C GLU A 22 -16.01 -12.70 2.12
N GLY A 23 -15.19 -13.54 2.74
CA GLY A 23 -15.57 -14.92 3.05
C GLY A 23 -15.39 -15.91 1.91
N ALA A 24 -14.87 -15.49 0.76
CA ALA A 24 -14.55 -16.43 -0.33
C ALA A 24 -13.52 -17.46 0.14
N PRO A 25 -13.70 -18.75 -0.20
CA PRO A 25 -12.87 -19.83 0.35
C PRO A 25 -11.42 -19.81 -0.14
N ALA A 26 -11.15 -19.31 -1.35
CA ALA A 26 -9.80 -19.27 -1.91
C ALA A 26 -9.71 -18.25 -3.03
N ALA A 27 -8.47 -17.77 -3.28
CA ALA A 27 -8.17 -16.98 -4.45
C ALA A 27 -8.25 -17.87 -5.72
N PRO A 28 -8.59 -17.31 -6.90
CA PRO A 28 -8.55 -18.05 -8.14
C PRO A 28 -7.16 -18.64 -8.39
N LYS A 29 -7.11 -19.79 -9.06
CA LYS A 29 -5.86 -20.44 -9.42
C LYS A 29 -5.01 -19.50 -10.29
N GLY A 30 -3.74 -19.38 -9.96
CA GLY A 30 -2.80 -18.49 -10.65
C GLY A 30 -2.80 -17.06 -10.14
N ALA A 31 -3.67 -16.71 -9.18
CA ALA A 31 -3.67 -15.41 -8.54
C ALA A 31 -2.96 -15.48 -7.19
N GLU A 32 -2.15 -14.45 -6.89
CA GLU A 32 -1.50 -14.33 -5.58
C GLU A 32 -2.38 -13.43 -4.69
N PRO A 33 -2.91 -13.96 -3.58
CA PRO A 33 -3.69 -13.15 -2.67
C PRO A 33 -2.82 -12.15 -1.91
N PHE A 34 -3.33 -10.94 -1.72
CA PHE A 34 -2.67 -9.95 -0.87
C PHE A 34 -3.70 -9.15 -0.09
N ASP A 35 -3.25 -8.61 1.05
CA ASP A 35 -4.08 -7.78 1.93
C ASP A 35 -5.38 -8.49 2.38
N ILE A 36 -5.30 -9.81 2.48
CA ILE A 36 -6.39 -10.69 2.92
C ILE A 36 -5.93 -11.42 4.16
N PRO A 37 -6.76 -11.54 5.22
CA PRO A 37 -6.37 -12.26 6.43
C PRO A 37 -5.84 -13.67 6.14
N GLY A 38 -4.69 -14.00 6.72
CA GLY A 38 -4.05 -15.30 6.55
C GLY A 38 -3.20 -15.45 5.30
N ALA A 39 -3.21 -14.50 4.35
CA ALA A 39 -2.36 -14.55 3.19
C ALA A 39 -0.90 -14.20 3.53
N ARG A 40 0.05 -14.73 2.74
CA ARG A 40 1.48 -14.41 2.90
C ARG A 40 1.74 -12.90 2.78
N LEU A 41 1.08 -12.24 1.83
CA LEU A 41 1.22 -10.81 1.57
C LEU A 41 0.14 -10.01 2.30
N SER A 42 0.07 -10.14 3.62
CA SER A 42 -0.88 -9.43 4.45
C SER A 42 -0.21 -8.95 5.75
N HIS A 43 -0.99 -8.50 6.72
CA HIS A 43 -0.46 -8.04 8.01
C HIS A 43 0.26 -9.17 8.75
N HIS A 44 1.50 -8.93 9.15
CA HIS A 44 2.33 -9.86 9.91
C HIS A 44 3.15 -9.12 10.96
N GLY A 45 3.18 -9.65 12.17
CA GLY A 45 4.05 -9.13 13.22
C GLY A 45 3.83 -7.65 13.54
N GLY A 46 2.62 -7.16 13.44
CA GLY A 46 2.29 -5.76 13.67
C GLY A 46 2.57 -4.83 12.49
N HIS A 47 3.02 -5.36 11.37
CA HIS A 47 3.32 -4.58 10.15
C HIS A 47 2.24 -4.74 9.10
N CYS A 48 2.05 -3.70 8.28
CA CYS A 48 1.05 -3.66 7.22
C CYS A 48 1.38 -4.61 6.04
N SER A 49 0.40 -4.84 5.20
CA SER A 49 0.57 -5.66 3.98
C SER A 49 1.62 -5.08 3.04
N PHE A 50 1.71 -3.76 2.92
CA PHE A 50 2.75 -3.09 2.14
C PHE A 50 4.15 -3.50 2.60
N HIS A 51 4.38 -3.50 3.92
CA HIS A 51 5.65 -3.95 4.51
C HIS A 51 5.94 -5.41 4.14
N ALA A 52 4.93 -6.28 4.21
CA ALA A 52 5.08 -7.69 3.85
C ALA A 52 5.51 -7.86 2.39
N ILE A 53 4.92 -7.10 1.47
CA ILE A 53 5.28 -7.16 0.04
C ILE A 53 6.71 -6.69 -0.18
N VAL A 54 7.12 -5.58 0.43
CA VAL A 54 8.50 -5.08 0.33
C VAL A 54 9.50 -6.15 0.80
N ARG A 55 9.20 -6.80 1.91
CA ARG A 55 10.06 -7.86 2.46
C ARG A 55 10.11 -9.09 1.57
N GLU A 56 8.95 -9.61 1.17
CA GLU A 56 8.87 -10.87 0.42
C GLU A 56 9.49 -10.77 -0.98
N TYR A 57 9.35 -9.63 -1.63
CA TYR A 57 9.95 -9.38 -2.95
C TYR A 57 11.34 -8.74 -2.86
N LYS A 58 11.88 -8.59 -1.65
CA LYS A 58 13.24 -8.07 -1.40
C LYS A 58 13.51 -6.74 -2.09
N LEU A 59 12.53 -5.84 -2.03
CA LEU A 59 12.65 -4.51 -2.61
C LEU A 59 13.59 -3.67 -1.74
N SER A 60 14.64 -3.12 -2.33
CA SER A 60 15.72 -2.46 -1.59
C SER A 60 15.60 -0.94 -1.53
N ASP A 61 14.66 -0.34 -2.26
CA ASP A 61 14.48 1.11 -2.26
C ASP A 61 14.13 1.60 -0.85
N PRO A 62 14.98 2.46 -0.23
CA PRO A 62 14.72 2.96 1.11
C PRO A 62 13.46 3.83 1.20
N ILE A 63 13.04 4.44 0.11
CA ILE A 63 11.80 5.23 0.06
C ILE A 63 10.58 4.32 0.21
N LEU A 64 10.60 3.12 -0.37
CA LEU A 64 9.53 2.14 -0.16
C LEU A 64 9.44 1.70 1.30
N LYS A 65 10.57 1.56 1.98
CA LYS A 65 10.59 1.25 3.41
C LYS A 65 10.02 2.40 4.25
N GLN A 66 10.28 3.64 3.87
CA GLN A 66 9.69 4.81 4.52
C GLN A 66 8.18 4.86 4.30
N ILE A 67 7.71 4.59 3.09
CA ILE A 67 6.27 4.52 2.80
C ILE A 67 5.61 3.42 3.64
N ALA A 68 6.26 2.26 3.80
CA ALA A 68 5.76 1.20 4.68
C ALA A 68 5.57 1.70 6.12
N ARG A 69 6.51 2.47 6.66
CA ARG A 69 6.37 3.06 8.00
C ARG A 69 5.22 4.07 8.09
N ILE A 70 5.04 4.88 7.05
CA ILE A 70 3.93 5.83 6.98
C ILE A 70 2.59 5.09 7.02
N ILE A 71 2.46 4.02 6.27
CA ILE A 71 1.23 3.21 6.23
C ILE A 71 1.02 2.51 7.58
N ASP A 72 2.07 1.96 8.20
CA ASP A 72 1.97 1.35 9.52
C ASP A 72 1.43 2.34 10.56
N GLU A 73 1.90 3.59 10.56
CA GLU A 73 1.38 4.62 11.45
C GLU A 73 -0.07 5.00 11.15
N ALA A 74 -0.45 5.07 9.86
CA ALA A 74 -1.81 5.38 9.47
C ALA A 74 -2.81 4.30 9.94
N ASP A 75 -2.38 3.04 9.95
CA ASP A 75 -3.21 1.90 10.33
C ASP A 75 -3.28 1.66 11.85
N THR A 76 -2.46 2.34 12.64
CA THR A 76 -2.39 2.13 14.08
C THR A 76 -2.67 3.42 14.85
N VAL A 77 -3.27 3.28 16.05
CA VAL A 77 -3.45 4.41 16.96
C VAL A 77 -2.14 4.61 17.73
N GLN A 78 -1.51 5.76 17.54
CA GLN A 78 -0.26 6.10 18.21
C GLN A 78 -0.37 7.41 18.95
N GLU A 79 0.23 7.49 20.13
CA GLU A 79 0.26 8.71 20.92
C GLU A 79 1.17 9.78 20.29
N VAL A 80 2.24 9.34 19.62
CA VAL A 80 3.19 10.25 18.94
C VAL A 80 3.37 9.76 17.51
N GLN A 81 3.13 10.66 16.56
CA GLN A 81 3.38 10.38 15.15
C GLN A 81 4.82 10.76 14.81
N VAL A 82 5.58 9.77 14.35
CA VAL A 82 6.95 9.95 13.84
C VAL A 82 6.92 10.38 12.37
N GLU A 83 5.99 9.79 11.59
CA GLU A 83 5.82 10.13 10.18
C GLU A 83 4.67 11.11 10.00
N SER A 84 5.02 12.37 9.72
CA SER A 84 4.04 13.47 9.62
C SER A 84 2.99 13.26 8.52
N ALA A 85 3.32 12.48 7.48
CA ALA A 85 2.42 12.22 6.36
C ALA A 85 1.33 11.19 6.69
N ALA A 86 1.45 10.41 7.77
CA ALA A 86 0.61 9.24 8.02
C ALA A 86 -0.89 9.58 8.09
N SER A 87 -1.29 10.52 8.92
CA SER A 87 -2.70 10.89 9.07
C SER A 87 -3.26 11.56 7.83
N GLY A 88 -2.47 12.37 7.14
CA GLY A 88 -2.87 13.01 5.90
C GLY A 88 -3.08 12.00 4.78
N LEU A 89 -2.18 11.06 4.64
CA LEU A 89 -2.30 10.00 3.65
C LEU A 89 -3.55 9.16 3.91
N ASP A 90 -3.78 8.76 5.15
CA ASP A 90 -4.96 7.98 5.53
C ASP A 90 -6.25 8.74 5.19
N LEU A 91 -6.32 10.01 5.51
CA LEU A 91 -7.49 10.85 5.23
C LEU A 91 -7.75 10.98 3.73
N ILE A 92 -6.71 11.22 2.93
CA ILE A 92 -6.81 11.34 1.48
C ILE A 92 -7.27 10.00 0.87
N CYS A 93 -6.69 8.89 1.30
CA CYS A 93 -7.07 7.56 0.80
C CYS A 93 -8.51 7.23 1.16
N THR A 94 -8.96 7.60 2.36
CA THR A 94 -10.37 7.45 2.75
C THR A 94 -11.28 8.23 1.80
N GLY A 95 -10.93 9.49 1.50
CA GLY A 95 -11.70 10.31 0.56
C GLY A 95 -11.75 9.72 -0.84
N ILE A 96 -10.65 9.16 -1.32
CA ILE A 96 -10.60 8.48 -2.62
C ILE A 96 -11.57 7.30 -2.65
N ARG A 97 -11.59 6.48 -1.60
CA ARG A 97 -12.53 5.35 -1.52
C ARG A 97 -13.99 5.82 -1.52
N LEU A 98 -14.28 6.87 -0.76
CA LEU A 98 -15.65 7.41 -0.65
C LEU A 98 -16.16 8.01 -1.95
N THR A 99 -15.28 8.55 -2.79
CA THR A 99 -15.66 9.26 -4.03
C THR A 99 -15.48 8.42 -5.29
N SER A 100 -14.93 7.21 -5.16
CA SER A 100 -14.69 6.34 -6.32
C SER A 100 -15.86 5.38 -6.52
N PRO A 101 -16.28 5.13 -7.77
CA PRO A 101 -17.43 4.27 -8.05
C PRO A 101 -17.15 2.79 -7.78
N ASN A 102 -15.87 2.38 -7.82
CA ASN A 102 -15.46 1.00 -7.56
C ASN A 102 -13.98 0.96 -7.15
N ASP A 103 -13.53 -0.23 -6.76
CA ASP A 103 -12.18 -0.42 -6.23
C ASP A 103 -11.08 -0.18 -7.28
N LEU A 104 -11.32 -0.57 -8.53
CA LEU A 104 -10.32 -0.36 -9.59
C LEU A 104 -10.07 1.13 -9.82
N VAL A 105 -11.13 1.93 -9.86
CA VAL A 105 -11.00 3.40 -9.99
C VAL A 105 -10.29 3.99 -8.78
N ALA A 106 -10.59 3.50 -7.57
CA ALA A 106 -9.90 3.92 -6.36
C ALA A 106 -8.39 3.63 -6.44
N ILE A 107 -8.02 2.45 -6.94
CA ILE A 107 -6.60 2.07 -7.13
C ILE A 107 -5.92 3.02 -8.12
N GLU A 108 -6.56 3.32 -9.24
CA GLU A 108 -6.00 4.21 -10.26
C GLU A 108 -5.81 5.63 -9.73
N ARG A 109 -6.79 6.15 -8.98
CA ARG A 109 -6.70 7.48 -8.35
C ARG A 109 -5.64 7.50 -7.26
N GLY A 110 -5.60 6.46 -6.44
CA GLY A 110 -4.60 6.32 -5.37
C GLY A 110 -3.19 6.24 -5.91
N ALA A 111 -2.99 5.67 -7.09
CA ALA A 111 -1.67 5.59 -7.71
C ALA A 111 -1.03 6.96 -7.92
N LEU A 112 -1.81 7.98 -8.26
CA LEU A 112 -1.31 9.36 -8.39
C LEU A 112 -0.82 9.89 -7.05
N VAL A 113 -1.52 9.60 -5.97
CA VAL A 113 -1.12 10.02 -4.61
C VAL A 113 0.20 9.36 -4.20
N TYR A 114 0.34 8.06 -4.44
CA TYR A 114 1.56 7.34 -4.10
C TYR A 114 2.74 7.73 -5.01
N ASP A 115 2.51 8.00 -6.28
CA ASP A 115 3.54 8.56 -7.17
C ASP A 115 4.05 9.90 -6.62
N ALA A 116 3.15 10.76 -6.21
CA ALA A 116 3.49 12.07 -5.65
C ALA A 116 4.25 11.93 -4.33
N LEU A 117 3.79 11.05 -3.44
CA LEU A 117 4.45 10.79 -2.17
C LEU A 117 5.88 10.28 -2.40
N HIS A 118 6.04 9.29 -3.26
CA HIS A 118 7.36 8.71 -3.55
C HIS A 118 8.31 9.79 -4.09
N ALA A 119 7.87 10.58 -5.06
CA ALA A 119 8.68 11.64 -5.65
C ALA A 119 9.09 12.69 -4.61
N ALA A 120 8.17 13.09 -3.73
CA ALA A 120 8.46 14.05 -2.68
C ALA A 120 9.48 13.51 -1.67
N LEU A 121 9.34 12.23 -1.27
CA LEU A 121 10.28 11.60 -0.32
C LEU A 121 11.66 11.44 -0.94
N VAL A 122 11.76 11.10 -2.23
CA VAL A 122 13.05 11.06 -2.93
C VAL A 122 13.70 12.44 -2.89
N LYS A 123 12.94 13.50 -3.18
CA LYS A 123 13.45 14.86 -3.17
C LYS A 123 13.93 15.28 -1.77
N GLU A 124 13.19 14.95 -0.74
CA GLU A 124 13.59 15.24 0.64
C GLU A 124 14.88 14.51 1.01
N SER A 125 15.04 13.25 0.59
CA SER A 125 16.25 12.46 0.89
C SER A 125 17.51 13.07 0.25
N GLU A 126 17.37 13.75 -0.87
CA GLU A 126 18.50 14.42 -1.55
C GLU A 126 19.00 15.65 -0.80
N LYS A 127 18.22 16.19 0.15
CA LYS A 127 18.60 17.36 0.95
C LYS A 127 19.40 17.02 2.21
N GLN A 128 19.54 15.73 2.49
CA GLN A 128 20.23 15.26 3.71
C GLN A 128 21.69 14.93 3.44
#